data_bbf35d342622b78406a8ed4c6dcb6a16
#
_entry.id   bbf35d342622b78406a8ed4c6dcb6a16
#
_cell.length_a   1.000
_cell.length_b   1.000
_cell.length_c   1.000
_cell.angle_alpha   90.00
_cell.angle_beta   90.00
_cell.angle_gamma   90.00
#
_symmetry.space_group_name_H-M   'P 1'
#
loop_
_entity.id
_entity.type
_entity.pdbx_description
1 polymer ?
#
loop_
_entity_poly.entity_id
_entity_poly.type
_entity_poly.pdbx_seq_one_letter_code
_entity_poly.pdbx_strand_id
1 'polypeptide(L)'
;MNDGESYMLMTADEINRLSEEADCHILNRDYESLANLIERLTLQDFEFEHSFYEAHYLYTIANCYSVLYDTRRVEWFSDDLMKAIIYYRKCLHCIPKPDWLEDPVNVQSYNDLRAMVLTNLANSLSSQGRVLCCIPFYDEAISINHKIEAVSAKARNQLFLGGSLYDNGHRQYHYFVAYNLIEDAIENINKLYPEHRVDLEAGGYLFKFKEWFKKNFELSSFDYFSEKYGNAKTRKEKQYLQWCAEKRLFINDLNDVSKSEISHQDVLSLPSFVQSINSSLTMNEELVYHGNFDEIKNDYCYARYLLFSAKAIPDHVPHFFNSTYQHVDDMSHSISNLKVGHYKSAFRTLYSLFDKIAYLASRFFDLNDIKDDRQISIDNLFRDVRKRKWEPNEKLKDSDNPFIHALFYILKDIRDVKGSSSVSQWIDPDAKAFSEIRNAMEHRSFKVVDDFGYELVGSHNKYHEAELDELIKEMDEIRGQLCLPHDPHELSSLKAKLSELESKLYEKKKLSSHSLLIPMGQFESRIMTLIKLVRNSIIYLSLSIHFEEKKRPDDKIYLPVAVPLKN
;
A
#
# COMPACT_ATOMS: atom_id res chain seq x y z
N MET A 1 -0.26 37.52 27.00
CA MET A 1 -1.70 37.29 26.90
C MET A 1 -1.82 36.38 25.68
N ASN A 2 -2.04 35.11 25.91
CA ASN A 2 -2.23 34.15 24.85
C ASN A 2 -3.56 34.49 24.15
N ASP A 3 -3.49 34.94 22.92
CA ASP A 3 -4.65 34.91 22.07
C ASP A 3 -4.89 33.41 21.75
N GLY A 4 -5.83 32.84 22.50
CA GLY A 4 -6.23 31.45 22.30
C GLY A 4 -6.77 31.31 20.91
N GLU A 5 -6.07 30.57 20.06
CA GLU A 5 -6.69 29.98 18.86
C GLU A 5 -7.89 29.18 19.38
N SER A 6 -9.09 29.68 19.12
CA SER A 6 -10.35 29.00 19.44
C SER A 6 -10.49 27.85 18.47
N TYR A 7 -9.92 26.68 18.80
CA TYR A 7 -10.25 25.47 18.08
C TYR A 7 -11.76 25.22 18.19
N MET A 8 -12.40 24.94 17.06
CA MET A 8 -13.79 24.56 17.06
C MET A 8 -13.93 23.14 17.58
N LEU A 9 -14.59 22.95 18.73
CA LEU A 9 -14.84 21.62 19.27
C LEU A 9 -15.92 20.92 18.45
N MET A 10 -15.61 19.72 17.92
CA MET A 10 -16.53 18.89 17.15
C MET A 10 -17.25 17.90 18.07
N THR A 11 -18.54 18.17 18.25
CA THR A 11 -19.47 17.34 19.04
C THR A 11 -20.15 16.29 18.15
N ALA A 12 -20.87 15.34 18.78
CA ALA A 12 -21.69 14.35 18.07
C ALA A 12 -22.69 14.98 17.06
N ASP A 13 -23.36 16.06 17.51
CA ASP A 13 -24.37 16.74 16.67
C ASP A 13 -23.74 17.43 15.45
N GLU A 14 -22.55 17.98 15.61
CA GLU A 14 -21.82 18.62 14.51
C GLU A 14 -21.32 17.59 13.49
N ILE A 15 -20.81 16.44 13.95
CA ILE A 15 -20.41 15.33 13.08
C ILE A 15 -21.60 14.77 12.30
N ASN A 16 -22.76 14.61 12.95
CA ASN A 16 -23.96 14.14 12.29
C ASN A 16 -24.43 15.14 11.21
N ARG A 17 -24.49 16.44 11.52
CA ARG A 17 -24.82 17.48 10.53
C ARG A 17 -23.86 17.49 9.35
N LEU A 18 -22.55 17.33 9.62
CA LEU A 18 -21.54 17.25 8.59
C LEU A 18 -21.75 16.06 7.66
N SER A 19 -22.05 14.90 8.23
CA SER A 19 -22.31 13.69 7.45
C SER A 19 -23.58 13.85 6.61
N GLU A 20 -24.66 14.41 7.18
CA GLU A 20 -25.90 14.71 6.46
C GLU A 20 -25.70 15.75 5.33
N GLU A 21 -24.90 16.79 5.57
CA GLU A 21 -24.53 17.78 4.54
C GLU A 21 -23.78 17.12 3.38
N ALA A 22 -22.78 16.27 3.68
CA ALA A 22 -22.03 15.53 2.68
C ALA A 22 -22.92 14.57 1.88
N ASP A 23 -23.77 13.79 2.57
CA ASP A 23 -24.70 12.86 1.93
C ASP A 23 -25.73 13.59 1.05
N CYS A 24 -26.21 14.76 1.48
CA CYS A 24 -27.10 15.60 0.69
C CYS A 24 -26.45 16.03 -0.63
N HIS A 25 -25.20 16.51 -0.60
CA HIS A 25 -24.47 16.87 -1.82
C HIS A 25 -24.22 15.67 -2.74
N ILE A 26 -23.88 14.51 -2.16
CA ILE A 26 -23.67 13.26 -2.90
C ILE A 26 -24.94 12.81 -3.61
N LEU A 27 -26.07 12.76 -2.89
CA LEU A 27 -27.37 12.32 -3.43
C LEU A 27 -27.89 13.27 -4.52
N ASN A 28 -27.70 14.58 -4.33
CA ASN A 28 -28.09 15.59 -5.30
C ASN A 28 -27.09 15.73 -6.47
N ARG A 29 -25.96 15.00 -6.45
CA ARG A 29 -24.87 15.10 -7.43
C ARG A 29 -24.30 16.52 -7.54
N ASP A 30 -24.30 17.25 -6.44
CA ASP A 30 -23.74 18.60 -6.35
C ASP A 30 -22.26 18.53 -5.98
N TYR A 31 -21.44 18.20 -6.98
CA TYR A 31 -20.01 17.96 -6.78
C TYR A 31 -19.19 19.24 -6.54
N GLU A 32 -19.71 20.39 -6.94
CA GLU A 32 -19.08 21.69 -6.67
C GLU A 32 -19.21 22.04 -5.18
N SER A 33 -20.41 21.94 -4.62
CA SER A 33 -20.64 22.14 -3.19
C SER A 33 -19.89 21.10 -2.35
N LEU A 34 -19.82 19.85 -2.83
CA LEU A 34 -19.03 18.81 -2.16
C LEU A 34 -17.53 19.16 -2.11
N ALA A 35 -16.96 19.69 -3.19
CA ALA A 35 -15.58 20.13 -3.23
C ALA A 35 -15.32 21.30 -2.27
N ASN A 36 -16.23 22.30 -2.23
CA ASN A 36 -16.15 23.42 -1.32
C ASN A 36 -16.27 22.99 0.15
N LEU A 37 -17.13 22.01 0.44
CA LEU A 37 -17.23 21.40 1.77
C LEU A 37 -15.90 20.80 2.21
N ILE A 38 -15.27 19.98 1.35
CA ILE A 38 -13.96 19.37 1.64
C ILE A 38 -12.90 20.45 1.89
N GLU A 39 -12.83 21.48 1.05
CA GLU A 39 -11.87 22.56 1.22
C GLU A 39 -12.05 23.25 2.57
N ARG A 40 -13.27 23.59 2.95
CA ARG A 40 -13.61 24.17 4.26
C ARG A 40 -13.12 23.27 5.41
N LEU A 41 -13.37 21.96 5.30
CA LEU A 41 -13.01 21.01 6.36
C LEU A 41 -11.50 20.76 6.45
N THR A 42 -10.79 20.75 5.34
CA THR A 42 -9.35 20.46 5.34
C THR A 42 -8.46 21.66 5.64
N LEU A 43 -9.01 22.88 5.63
CA LEU A 43 -8.30 24.12 5.97
C LEU A 43 -8.41 24.50 7.46
N GLN A 44 -9.32 23.90 8.21
CA GLN A 44 -9.55 24.20 9.63
C GLN A 44 -9.03 23.08 10.51
N ASP A 45 -8.40 23.45 11.64
CA ASP A 45 -8.06 22.52 12.68
C ASP A 45 -9.21 22.40 13.67
N PHE A 46 -9.59 21.19 14.03
CA PHE A 46 -10.67 20.89 14.94
C PHE A 46 -10.16 20.11 16.14
N GLU A 47 -10.73 20.40 17.33
CA GLU A 47 -10.64 19.51 18.48
C GLU A 47 -11.87 18.60 18.50
N PHE A 48 -11.69 17.34 18.89
CA PHE A 48 -12.77 16.36 18.95
C PHE A 48 -13.05 15.97 20.40
N GLU A 49 -14.31 15.98 20.78
CA GLU A 49 -14.74 15.53 22.12
C GLU A 49 -14.33 14.06 22.37
N HIS A 50 -14.28 13.25 21.31
CA HIS A 50 -13.96 11.83 21.38
C HIS A 50 -13.29 11.33 20.07
N SER A 51 -12.35 10.39 20.18
CA SER A 51 -11.66 9.78 19.03
C SER A 51 -12.60 9.11 18.02
N PHE A 52 -13.79 8.69 18.43
CA PHE A 52 -14.82 8.17 17.55
C PHE A 52 -15.36 9.25 16.61
N TYR A 53 -15.49 10.48 17.08
CA TYR A 53 -15.93 11.62 16.26
C TYR A 53 -14.85 12.03 15.26
N GLU A 54 -13.59 12.02 15.68
CA GLU A 54 -12.45 12.21 14.77
C GLU A 54 -12.46 11.14 13.66
N ALA A 55 -12.66 9.87 14.03
CA ALA A 55 -12.74 8.78 13.06
C ALA A 55 -13.90 8.96 12.06
N HIS A 56 -15.09 9.36 12.52
CA HIS A 56 -16.23 9.66 11.64
C HIS A 56 -15.97 10.84 10.73
N TYR A 57 -15.37 11.90 11.24
CA TYR A 57 -14.97 13.07 10.47
C TYR A 57 -14.04 12.67 9.31
N LEU A 58 -12.97 11.92 9.62
CA LEU A 58 -12.01 11.44 8.62
C LEU A 58 -12.66 10.51 7.59
N TYR A 59 -13.60 9.67 8.04
CA TYR A 59 -14.38 8.79 7.16
C TYR A 59 -15.26 9.58 6.19
N THR A 60 -15.94 10.63 6.67
CA THR A 60 -16.78 11.49 5.83
C THR A 60 -15.94 12.18 4.76
N ILE A 61 -14.79 12.76 5.12
CA ILE A 61 -13.87 13.38 4.14
C ILE A 61 -13.39 12.35 3.11
N ALA A 62 -13.04 11.14 3.56
CA ALA A 62 -12.58 10.09 2.67
C ALA A 62 -13.64 9.69 1.64
N ASN A 63 -14.91 9.56 2.07
CA ASN A 63 -16.04 9.28 1.18
C ASN A 63 -16.24 10.40 0.16
N CYS A 64 -16.18 11.66 0.59
CA CYS A 64 -16.30 12.80 -0.30
C CYS A 64 -15.23 12.78 -1.41
N TYR A 65 -13.96 12.53 -1.06
CA TYR A 65 -12.89 12.38 -2.07
C TYR A 65 -13.11 11.18 -2.99
N SER A 66 -13.60 10.05 -2.46
CA SER A 66 -13.91 8.87 -3.27
C SER A 66 -14.99 9.15 -4.31
N VAL A 67 -16.05 9.88 -3.93
CA VAL A 67 -17.14 10.31 -4.85
C VAL A 67 -16.61 11.28 -5.91
N LEU A 68 -15.78 12.25 -5.52
CA LEU A 68 -15.16 13.16 -6.48
C LEU A 68 -14.28 12.42 -7.50
N TYR A 69 -13.52 11.41 -7.07
CA TYR A 69 -12.77 10.56 -7.98
C TYR A 69 -13.67 9.86 -8.99
N ASP A 70 -14.76 9.24 -8.54
CA ASP A 70 -15.68 8.51 -9.41
C ASP A 70 -16.32 9.39 -10.47
N THR A 71 -16.49 10.68 -10.20
CA THR A 71 -17.08 11.65 -11.13
C THR A 71 -16.06 12.33 -12.05
N ARG A 72 -14.84 12.51 -11.57
CA ARG A 72 -13.76 13.21 -12.28
C ARG A 72 -12.74 12.26 -12.90
N ARG A 73 -13.05 11.02 -13.17
CA ARG A 73 -12.16 9.99 -13.72
C ARG A 73 -11.41 10.45 -14.98
N VAL A 74 -10.50 11.38 -14.81
CA VAL A 74 -9.72 11.94 -15.93
C VAL A 74 -8.40 11.22 -16.09
N GLU A 75 -7.77 10.82 -14.97
CA GLU A 75 -6.40 10.28 -15.00
C GLU A 75 -6.22 9.20 -13.92
N TRP A 76 -5.45 8.16 -14.24
CA TRP A 76 -5.16 7.06 -13.32
C TRP A 76 -4.38 7.52 -12.06
N PHE A 77 -3.65 8.64 -12.12
CA PHE A 77 -2.89 9.23 -11.00
C PHE A 77 -3.66 10.33 -10.25
N SER A 78 -4.97 10.18 -10.09
CA SER A 78 -5.85 11.16 -9.45
C SER A 78 -5.45 11.46 -7.99
N ASP A 79 -5.43 12.76 -7.65
CA ASP A 79 -5.24 13.22 -6.27
C ASP A 79 -6.41 12.85 -5.37
N ASP A 80 -7.63 12.87 -5.87
CA ASP A 80 -8.83 12.59 -5.08
C ASP A 80 -8.78 11.16 -4.54
N LEU A 81 -8.40 10.18 -5.39
CA LEU A 81 -8.25 8.79 -4.97
C LEU A 81 -7.15 8.61 -3.93
N MET A 82 -6.03 9.31 -4.09
CA MET A 82 -4.93 9.26 -3.11
C MET A 82 -5.36 9.86 -1.77
N LYS A 83 -6.05 11.00 -1.78
CA LYS A 83 -6.58 11.64 -0.57
C LYS A 83 -7.60 10.76 0.13
N ALA A 84 -8.55 10.16 -0.61
CA ALA A 84 -9.51 9.21 -0.04
C ALA A 84 -8.80 8.10 0.75
N ILE A 85 -7.78 7.47 0.17
CA ILE A 85 -7.01 6.40 0.83
C ILE A 85 -6.28 6.90 2.07
N ILE A 86 -5.66 8.09 2.01
CA ILE A 86 -4.98 8.69 3.18
C ILE A 86 -5.98 8.88 4.32
N TYR A 87 -7.14 9.45 4.05
CA TYR A 87 -8.15 9.71 5.08
C TYR A 87 -8.77 8.42 5.63
N TYR A 88 -9.02 7.39 4.81
CA TYR A 88 -9.44 6.07 5.31
C TYR A 88 -8.39 5.45 6.24
N ARG A 89 -7.11 5.53 5.89
CA ARG A 89 -6.02 5.01 6.74
C ARG A 89 -5.87 5.79 8.03
N LYS A 90 -5.97 7.12 7.99
CA LYS A 90 -6.02 7.96 9.20
C LYS A 90 -7.21 7.56 10.09
N CYS A 91 -8.38 7.39 9.51
CA CYS A 91 -9.56 6.93 10.24
C CYS A 91 -9.32 5.58 10.94
N LEU A 92 -8.76 4.59 10.24
CA LEU A 92 -8.41 3.29 10.85
C LEU A 92 -7.40 3.42 12.00
N HIS A 93 -6.54 4.42 11.95
CA HIS A 93 -5.56 4.68 13.01
C HIS A 93 -6.19 5.31 14.25
N CYS A 94 -7.22 6.15 14.07
CA CYS A 94 -7.97 6.78 15.17
C CYS A 94 -8.96 5.82 15.85
N ILE A 95 -9.35 4.71 15.19
CA ILE A 95 -10.25 3.72 15.78
C ILE A 95 -9.50 2.89 16.83
N PRO A 96 -9.87 2.98 18.12
CA PRO A 96 -9.21 2.21 19.17
C PRO A 96 -9.40 0.71 18.96
N LYS A 97 -8.46 -0.08 19.50
CA LYS A 97 -8.60 -1.53 19.47
C LYS A 97 -9.78 -1.96 20.33
N PRO A 98 -10.59 -2.96 19.89
CA PRO A 98 -11.77 -3.42 20.63
C PRO A 98 -11.50 -3.80 22.10
N ASP A 99 -10.31 -4.34 22.37
CA ASP A 99 -9.89 -4.79 23.71
C ASP A 99 -9.76 -3.65 24.74
N TRP A 100 -9.79 -2.39 24.31
CA TRP A 100 -9.66 -1.20 25.16
C TRP A 100 -11.03 -0.55 25.44
N LEU A 101 -12.12 -1.08 24.91
CA LEU A 101 -13.45 -0.55 25.06
C LEU A 101 -14.22 -1.36 26.12
N GLU A 102 -14.62 -0.71 27.19
CA GLU A 102 -15.35 -1.35 28.30
C GLU A 102 -16.86 -1.48 28.04
N ASP A 103 -17.42 -0.63 27.15
CA ASP A 103 -18.85 -0.59 26.84
C ASP A 103 -19.18 -1.39 25.56
N PRO A 104 -20.02 -2.45 25.64
CA PRO A 104 -20.41 -3.26 24.50
C PRO A 104 -21.10 -2.48 23.36
N VAL A 105 -21.85 -1.42 23.66
CA VAL A 105 -22.53 -0.58 22.64
C VAL A 105 -21.48 0.20 21.84
N ASN A 106 -20.51 0.74 22.52
CA ASN A 106 -19.40 1.44 21.86
C ASN A 106 -18.58 0.47 20.99
N VAL A 107 -18.31 -0.76 21.47
CA VAL A 107 -17.61 -1.80 20.69
C VAL A 107 -18.32 -2.07 19.37
N GLN A 108 -19.65 -2.20 19.37
CA GLN A 108 -20.41 -2.45 18.14
C GLN A 108 -20.30 -1.28 17.16
N SER A 109 -20.45 -0.03 17.63
CA SER A 109 -20.35 1.16 16.79
C SER A 109 -18.96 1.30 16.14
N TYR A 110 -17.90 1.03 16.90
CA TYR A 110 -16.53 1.02 16.37
C TYR A 110 -16.32 -0.11 15.35
N ASN A 111 -16.84 -1.30 15.60
CA ASN A 111 -16.75 -2.41 14.66
C ASN A 111 -17.48 -2.11 13.35
N ASP A 112 -18.67 -1.51 13.42
CA ASP A 112 -19.44 -1.14 12.24
C ASP A 112 -18.69 -0.07 11.41
N LEU A 113 -18.19 0.98 12.07
CA LEU A 113 -17.37 2.00 11.40
C LEU A 113 -16.11 1.37 10.78
N ARG A 114 -15.39 0.53 11.54
CA ARG A 114 -14.19 -0.15 11.05
C ARG A 114 -14.48 -0.99 9.81
N ALA A 115 -15.57 -1.77 9.81
CA ALA A 115 -15.95 -2.60 8.67
C ALA A 115 -16.30 -1.75 7.43
N MET A 116 -16.97 -0.60 7.62
CA MET A 116 -17.26 0.35 6.53
C MET A 116 -15.97 0.94 5.96
N VAL A 117 -15.08 1.43 6.81
CA VAL A 117 -13.78 2.02 6.40
C VAL A 117 -12.93 1.01 5.64
N LEU A 118 -12.82 -0.23 6.16
CA LEU A 118 -12.07 -1.31 5.52
C LEU A 118 -12.63 -1.65 4.13
N THR A 119 -13.96 -1.69 3.99
CA THR A 119 -14.64 -1.94 2.71
C THR A 119 -14.33 -0.84 1.69
N ASN A 120 -14.46 0.43 2.09
CA ASN A 120 -14.25 1.57 1.19
C ASN A 120 -12.76 1.77 0.85
N LEU A 121 -11.86 1.53 1.82
CA LEU A 121 -10.41 1.49 1.55
C LEU A 121 -10.07 0.40 0.55
N ALA A 122 -10.64 -0.81 0.70
CA ALA A 122 -10.42 -1.90 -0.23
C ALA A 122 -10.94 -1.58 -1.63
N ASN A 123 -12.12 -0.96 -1.74
CA ASN A 123 -12.68 -0.47 -3.01
C ASN A 123 -11.74 0.54 -3.68
N SER A 124 -11.23 1.51 -2.91
CA SER A 124 -10.30 2.52 -3.42
C SER A 124 -8.97 1.91 -3.88
N LEU A 125 -8.43 0.93 -3.15
CA LEU A 125 -7.24 0.19 -3.57
C LEU A 125 -7.50 -0.63 -4.86
N SER A 126 -8.66 -1.27 -4.97
CA SER A 126 -9.07 -1.99 -6.19
C SER A 126 -9.15 -1.04 -7.39
N SER A 127 -9.68 0.19 -7.21
CA SER A 127 -9.71 1.24 -8.24
C SER A 127 -8.32 1.69 -8.69
N GLN A 128 -7.29 1.54 -7.85
CA GLN A 128 -5.87 1.74 -8.20
C GLN A 128 -5.25 0.55 -8.96
N GLY A 129 -6.00 -0.50 -9.27
CA GLY A 129 -5.46 -1.76 -9.80
C GLY A 129 -4.78 -2.64 -8.73
N ARG A 130 -4.77 -2.27 -7.47
CA ARG A 130 -4.13 -2.97 -6.34
C ARG A 130 -4.97 -4.13 -5.82
N VAL A 131 -5.43 -4.97 -6.73
CA VAL A 131 -6.41 -6.04 -6.51
C VAL A 131 -5.98 -7.12 -5.51
N LEU A 132 -4.69 -7.31 -5.28
CA LEU A 132 -4.18 -8.20 -4.23
C LEU A 132 -4.08 -7.48 -2.88
N CYS A 133 -3.76 -6.18 -2.90
CA CYS A 133 -3.64 -5.39 -1.67
C CYS A 133 -4.99 -5.20 -0.96
N CYS A 134 -6.10 -5.18 -1.69
CA CYS A 134 -7.44 -4.97 -1.11
C CYS A 134 -8.02 -6.22 -0.44
N ILE A 135 -7.60 -7.44 -0.83
CA ILE A 135 -8.18 -8.70 -0.31
C ILE A 135 -8.13 -8.80 1.23
N PRO A 136 -7.00 -8.52 1.91
CA PRO A 136 -6.95 -8.58 3.37
C PRO A 136 -7.94 -7.64 4.06
N PHE A 137 -8.21 -6.46 3.49
CA PHE A 137 -9.16 -5.50 4.05
C PHE A 137 -10.60 -5.97 3.89
N TYR A 138 -10.96 -6.56 2.74
CA TYR A 138 -12.26 -7.23 2.58
C TYR A 138 -12.42 -8.38 3.57
N ASP A 139 -11.39 -9.23 3.72
CA ASP A 139 -11.43 -10.36 4.66
C ASP A 139 -11.65 -9.88 6.09
N GLU A 140 -10.98 -8.80 6.51
CA GLU A 140 -11.15 -8.22 7.84
C GLU A 140 -12.57 -7.64 8.01
N ALA A 141 -13.08 -6.87 7.04
CA ALA A 141 -14.43 -6.32 7.07
C ALA A 141 -15.51 -7.42 7.18
N ILE A 142 -15.35 -8.52 6.42
CA ILE A 142 -16.25 -9.67 6.46
C ILE A 142 -16.16 -10.37 7.83
N SER A 143 -14.96 -10.50 8.40
CA SER A 143 -14.76 -11.18 9.68
C SER A 143 -15.34 -10.44 10.89
N ILE A 144 -15.44 -9.09 10.83
CA ILE A 144 -15.94 -8.26 11.93
C ILE A 144 -17.45 -8.43 12.10
N ASN A 145 -18.23 -8.24 11.05
CA ASN A 145 -19.70 -8.25 11.12
C ASN A 145 -20.39 -8.83 9.88
N HIS A 146 -19.72 -9.67 9.11
CA HIS A 146 -20.24 -10.26 7.87
C HIS A 146 -20.84 -9.19 6.92
N LYS A 147 -20.06 -8.12 6.65
CA LYS A 147 -20.48 -6.99 5.82
C LYS A 147 -20.72 -7.43 4.36
N ILE A 148 -21.98 -7.48 3.93
CA ILE A 148 -22.35 -8.03 2.61
C ILE A 148 -21.85 -7.15 1.46
N GLU A 149 -21.73 -5.84 1.65
CA GLU A 149 -21.09 -4.96 0.69
C GLU A 149 -19.63 -5.38 0.44
N ALA A 150 -18.90 -5.75 1.50
CA ALA A 150 -17.53 -6.26 1.36
C ALA A 150 -17.48 -7.62 0.65
N VAL A 151 -18.45 -8.51 0.93
CA VAL A 151 -18.57 -9.82 0.23
C VAL A 151 -18.78 -9.60 -1.27
N SER A 152 -19.72 -8.74 -1.65
CA SER A 152 -20.03 -8.42 -3.05
C SER A 152 -18.87 -7.73 -3.76
N ALA A 153 -18.19 -6.77 -3.09
CA ALA A 153 -17.04 -6.08 -3.63
C ALA A 153 -15.85 -7.03 -3.81
N LYS A 154 -15.58 -7.91 -2.84
CA LYS A 154 -14.57 -8.96 -2.96
C LYS A 154 -14.86 -9.91 -4.12
N ALA A 155 -16.13 -10.29 -4.33
CA ALA A 155 -16.52 -11.12 -5.48
C ALA A 155 -16.15 -10.43 -6.80
N ARG A 156 -16.50 -9.15 -7.01
CA ARG A 156 -16.10 -8.39 -8.21
C ARG A 156 -14.58 -8.33 -8.37
N ASN A 157 -13.85 -8.12 -7.28
CA ASN A 157 -12.38 -8.11 -7.29
C ASN A 157 -11.81 -9.47 -7.73
N GLN A 158 -12.38 -10.59 -7.26
CA GLN A 158 -11.97 -11.94 -7.66
C GLN A 158 -12.27 -12.21 -9.14
N LEU A 159 -13.39 -11.73 -9.66
CA LEU A 159 -13.73 -11.82 -11.09
C LEU A 159 -12.73 -11.06 -11.96
N PHE A 160 -12.39 -9.83 -11.56
CA PHE A 160 -11.40 -9.02 -12.26
C PHE A 160 -10.02 -9.68 -12.23
N LEU A 161 -9.56 -10.13 -11.07
CA LEU A 161 -8.27 -10.82 -10.93
C LEU A 161 -8.24 -12.09 -11.76
N GLY A 162 -9.25 -12.97 -11.65
CA GLY A 162 -9.35 -14.19 -12.45
C GLY A 162 -9.31 -13.90 -13.95
N GLY A 163 -10.04 -12.89 -14.43
CA GLY A 163 -10.04 -12.46 -15.83
C GLY A 163 -8.69 -11.91 -16.31
N SER A 164 -7.83 -11.50 -15.39
CA SER A 164 -6.51 -10.93 -15.69
C SER A 164 -5.37 -11.96 -15.67
N LEU A 165 -5.60 -13.16 -15.15
CA LEU A 165 -4.58 -14.20 -15.06
C LEU A 165 -4.38 -14.91 -16.40
N TYR A 166 -3.13 -15.32 -16.68
CA TYR A 166 -2.79 -16.14 -17.84
C TYR A 166 -2.90 -17.65 -17.56
N ASP A 167 -2.80 -18.07 -16.30
CA ASP A 167 -3.01 -19.46 -15.89
C ASP A 167 -4.51 -19.77 -15.78
N ASN A 168 -4.98 -20.73 -16.59
CA ASN A 168 -6.40 -21.10 -16.63
C ASN A 168 -6.88 -21.80 -15.34
N GLY A 169 -6.02 -22.59 -14.69
CA GLY A 169 -6.36 -23.25 -13.43
C GLY A 169 -6.57 -22.23 -12.30
N HIS A 170 -5.64 -21.28 -12.18
CA HIS A 170 -5.76 -20.19 -11.23
C HIS A 170 -6.98 -19.30 -11.52
N ARG A 171 -7.23 -18.97 -12.79
CA ARG A 171 -8.43 -18.23 -13.23
C ARG A 171 -9.70 -18.91 -12.76
N GLN A 172 -9.84 -20.21 -13.01
CA GLN A 172 -11.02 -20.98 -12.64
C GLN A 172 -11.22 -21.01 -11.12
N TYR A 173 -10.13 -21.09 -10.35
CA TYR A 173 -10.22 -21.08 -8.90
C TYR A 173 -10.70 -19.73 -8.36
N HIS A 174 -10.19 -18.60 -8.88
CA HIS A 174 -10.69 -17.27 -8.53
C HIS A 174 -12.17 -17.11 -8.89
N TYR A 175 -12.62 -17.68 -10.00
CA TYR A 175 -14.03 -17.71 -10.38
C TYR A 175 -14.86 -18.55 -9.43
N PHE A 176 -14.33 -19.68 -8.96
CA PHE A 176 -14.97 -20.49 -7.95
C PHE A 176 -15.12 -19.75 -6.61
N VAL A 177 -14.08 -19.04 -6.18
CA VAL A 177 -14.13 -18.19 -4.98
C VAL A 177 -15.16 -17.08 -5.15
N ALA A 178 -15.20 -16.42 -6.31
CA ALA A 178 -16.21 -15.41 -6.62
C ALA A 178 -17.62 -15.98 -6.60
N TYR A 179 -17.83 -17.16 -7.19
CA TYR A 179 -19.11 -17.87 -7.16
C TYR A 179 -19.62 -18.08 -5.73
N ASN A 180 -18.78 -18.58 -4.82
CA ASN A 180 -19.16 -18.81 -3.43
C ASN A 180 -19.49 -17.51 -2.69
N LEU A 181 -18.72 -16.42 -2.94
CA LEU A 181 -19.01 -15.10 -2.38
C LEU A 181 -20.34 -14.53 -2.91
N ILE A 182 -20.67 -14.75 -4.17
CA ILE A 182 -21.94 -14.31 -4.77
C ILE A 182 -23.12 -15.10 -4.19
N GLU A 183 -22.98 -16.40 -3.99
CA GLU A 183 -24.01 -17.22 -3.32
C GLU A 183 -24.29 -16.67 -1.92
N ASP A 184 -23.24 -16.46 -1.11
CA ASP A 184 -23.35 -15.87 0.23
C ASP A 184 -24.02 -14.48 0.20
N ALA A 185 -23.64 -13.61 -0.74
CA ALA A 185 -24.24 -12.29 -0.88
C ALA A 185 -25.72 -12.33 -1.27
N ILE A 186 -26.13 -13.29 -2.12
CA ILE A 186 -27.53 -13.48 -2.52
C ILE A 186 -28.35 -14.02 -1.36
N GLU A 187 -27.83 -14.98 -0.59
CA GLU A 187 -28.51 -15.51 0.61
C GLU A 187 -28.76 -14.41 1.65
N ASN A 188 -27.89 -13.41 1.72
CA ASN A 188 -27.96 -12.29 2.66
C ASN A 188 -28.42 -10.97 2.03
N ILE A 189 -29.00 -10.97 0.83
CA ILE A 189 -29.34 -9.78 0.05
C ILE A 189 -30.22 -8.78 0.81
N ASN A 190 -31.06 -9.26 1.72
CA ASN A 190 -31.95 -8.42 2.53
C ASN A 190 -31.22 -7.47 3.49
N LYS A 191 -29.93 -7.74 3.78
CA LYS A 191 -29.09 -6.86 4.61
C LYS A 191 -28.54 -5.67 3.83
N LEU A 192 -28.62 -5.67 2.49
CA LEU A 192 -28.17 -4.61 1.62
C LEU A 192 -29.24 -3.55 1.43
N TYR A 193 -28.81 -2.30 1.25
CA TYR A 193 -29.69 -1.25 0.74
C TYR A 193 -30.14 -1.57 -0.69
N PRO A 194 -31.35 -1.13 -1.10
CA PRO A 194 -31.92 -1.47 -2.42
C PRO A 194 -30.97 -1.14 -3.60
N GLU A 195 -30.29 -0.03 -3.56
CA GLU A 195 -29.32 0.42 -4.58
C GLU A 195 -28.12 -0.51 -4.74
N HIS A 196 -27.74 -1.26 -3.69
CA HIS A 196 -26.61 -2.19 -3.72
C HIS A 196 -27.00 -3.61 -4.16
N ARG A 197 -28.31 -3.88 -4.33
CA ARG A 197 -28.81 -5.20 -4.72
C ARG A 197 -28.79 -5.47 -6.22
N VAL A 198 -28.75 -4.41 -7.04
CA VAL A 198 -28.96 -4.45 -8.50
C VAL A 198 -28.11 -5.50 -9.19
N ASP A 199 -26.85 -5.67 -8.81
CA ASP A 199 -25.94 -6.64 -9.41
C ASP A 199 -26.22 -8.09 -8.96
N LEU A 200 -26.87 -8.27 -7.80
CA LEU A 200 -27.18 -9.57 -7.20
C LEU A 200 -28.59 -10.07 -7.53
N GLU A 201 -29.46 -9.18 -8.00
CA GLU A 201 -30.82 -9.52 -8.43
C GLU A 201 -30.85 -10.15 -9.83
N ALA A 202 -31.97 -10.80 -10.17
CA ALA A 202 -32.14 -11.45 -11.45
C ALA A 202 -31.85 -10.49 -12.63
N GLY A 203 -30.87 -10.86 -13.47
CA GLY A 203 -30.42 -10.03 -14.59
C GLY A 203 -29.23 -9.13 -14.28
N GLY A 204 -28.82 -8.98 -13.02
CA GLY A 204 -27.63 -8.26 -12.61
C GLY A 204 -26.33 -8.97 -13.03
N TYR A 205 -25.21 -8.25 -12.97
CA TYR A 205 -23.91 -8.75 -13.44
C TYR A 205 -23.42 -9.97 -12.64
N LEU A 206 -23.44 -9.88 -11.30
CA LEU A 206 -23.00 -10.97 -10.43
C LEU A 206 -23.95 -12.17 -10.51
N PHE A 207 -25.27 -11.92 -10.58
CA PHE A 207 -26.24 -12.98 -10.77
C PHE A 207 -26.02 -13.76 -12.08
N LYS A 208 -25.80 -13.06 -13.20
CA LYS A 208 -25.48 -13.67 -14.50
C LYS A 208 -24.21 -14.49 -14.45
N PHE A 209 -23.17 -13.99 -13.78
CA PHE A 209 -21.95 -14.75 -13.60
C PHE A 209 -22.19 -16.05 -12.82
N LYS A 210 -22.94 -16.00 -11.72
CA LYS A 210 -23.30 -17.18 -10.92
C LYS A 210 -23.98 -18.24 -11.78
N GLU A 211 -25.01 -17.86 -12.54
CA GLU A 211 -25.73 -18.78 -13.41
C GLU A 211 -24.82 -19.37 -14.50
N TRP A 212 -23.98 -18.54 -15.11
CA TRP A 212 -22.97 -18.99 -16.09
C TRP A 212 -22.01 -19.99 -15.46
N PHE A 213 -21.47 -19.70 -14.27
CA PHE A 213 -20.49 -20.57 -13.60
C PHE A 213 -21.12 -21.93 -13.26
N LYS A 214 -22.30 -21.94 -12.67
CA LYS A 214 -23.05 -23.16 -12.33
C LYS A 214 -23.36 -24.04 -13.55
N LYS A 215 -23.57 -23.42 -14.70
CA LYS A 215 -23.85 -24.13 -15.97
C LYS A 215 -22.59 -24.76 -16.58
N ASN A 216 -21.42 -24.13 -16.40
CA ASN A 216 -20.21 -24.50 -17.13
C ASN A 216 -19.18 -25.28 -16.27
N PHE A 217 -19.31 -25.29 -14.95
CA PHE A 217 -18.38 -25.96 -14.05
C PHE A 217 -19.11 -26.89 -13.09
N GLU A 218 -18.49 -28.03 -12.83
CA GLU A 218 -18.90 -28.96 -11.78
C GLU A 218 -18.17 -28.58 -10.48
N LEU A 219 -18.92 -28.29 -9.41
CA LEU A 219 -18.36 -27.79 -8.14
C LEU A 219 -17.37 -28.77 -7.51
N SER A 220 -17.65 -30.08 -7.61
CA SER A 220 -16.76 -31.13 -7.11
C SER A 220 -15.38 -31.13 -7.79
N SER A 221 -15.27 -30.56 -8.99
CA SER A 221 -13.98 -30.43 -9.68
C SER A 221 -12.97 -29.52 -8.97
N PHE A 222 -13.42 -28.74 -7.97
CA PHE A 222 -12.57 -27.86 -7.16
C PHE A 222 -12.13 -28.47 -5.82
N ASP A 223 -12.55 -29.67 -5.46
CA ASP A 223 -12.20 -30.33 -4.21
C ASP A 223 -10.70 -30.57 -4.08
N TYR A 224 -9.98 -30.80 -5.18
CA TYR A 224 -8.54 -31.02 -5.19
C TYR A 224 -7.73 -29.82 -4.66
N PHE A 225 -8.28 -28.61 -4.66
CA PHE A 225 -7.61 -27.44 -4.07
C PHE A 225 -7.47 -27.53 -2.55
N SER A 226 -8.21 -28.39 -1.88
CA SER A 226 -8.09 -28.68 -0.44
C SER A 226 -7.17 -29.87 -0.14
N GLU A 227 -6.72 -30.59 -1.14
CA GLU A 227 -5.88 -31.78 -0.96
C GLU A 227 -4.51 -31.45 -0.34
N LYS A 228 -3.96 -32.42 0.39
CA LYS A 228 -2.62 -32.33 1.00
C LYS A 228 -1.62 -33.06 0.11
N TYR A 229 -0.62 -32.35 -0.34
CA TYR A 229 0.41 -32.89 -1.24
C TYR A 229 1.67 -33.42 -0.53
N GLY A 230 1.81 -33.14 0.78
CA GLY A 230 2.96 -33.61 1.55
C GLY A 230 4.32 -33.10 1.07
N ASN A 231 4.37 -31.90 0.52
CA ASN A 231 5.56 -31.35 -0.15
C ASN A 231 6.78 -31.11 0.76
N ALA A 232 6.58 -31.04 2.08
CA ALA A 232 7.66 -30.72 3.02
C ALA A 232 8.47 -31.98 3.40
N LYS A 233 9.80 -31.92 3.24
CA LYS A 233 10.74 -33.02 3.59
C LYS A 233 11.13 -33.00 5.06
N THR A 234 11.10 -31.87 5.72
CA THR A 234 11.50 -31.71 7.12
C THR A 234 10.45 -30.94 7.92
N ARG A 235 10.49 -31.11 9.27
CA ARG A 235 9.60 -30.34 10.17
C ARG A 235 9.78 -28.83 10.03
N LYS A 236 11.05 -28.38 9.90
CA LYS A 236 11.38 -26.96 9.75
C LYS A 236 10.83 -26.41 8.43
N GLU A 237 10.95 -27.16 7.35
CA GLU A 237 10.40 -26.81 6.05
C GLU A 237 8.87 -26.70 6.10
N LYS A 238 8.19 -27.67 6.74
CA LYS A 238 6.74 -27.59 6.95
C LYS A 238 6.33 -26.34 7.70
N GLN A 239 7.02 -25.98 8.77
CA GLN A 239 6.77 -24.74 9.53
C GLN A 239 6.99 -23.48 8.69
N TYR A 240 8.04 -23.49 7.85
CA TYR A 240 8.31 -22.38 6.93
C TYR A 240 7.20 -22.21 5.88
N LEU A 241 6.80 -23.29 5.21
CA LEU A 241 5.74 -23.25 4.20
C LEU A 241 4.41 -22.81 4.82
N GLN A 242 4.05 -23.34 5.98
CA GLN A 242 2.86 -22.96 6.71
C GLN A 242 2.87 -21.47 7.10
N TRP A 243 3.99 -20.97 7.64
CA TRP A 243 4.14 -19.57 7.97
C TRP A 243 4.01 -18.66 6.73
N CYS A 244 4.61 -19.06 5.61
CA CYS A 244 4.47 -18.33 4.35
C CYS A 244 3.01 -18.26 3.90
N ALA A 245 2.28 -19.37 3.95
CA ALA A 245 0.88 -19.43 3.57
C ALA A 245 -0.02 -18.57 4.46
N GLU A 246 0.16 -18.67 5.79
CA GLU A 246 -0.60 -17.88 6.77
C GLU A 246 -0.40 -16.38 6.60
N LYS A 247 0.82 -15.97 6.23
CA LYS A 247 1.17 -14.56 6.03
C LYS A 247 0.95 -14.07 4.59
N ARG A 248 0.51 -14.95 3.66
CA ARG A 248 0.31 -14.67 2.23
C ARG A 248 1.59 -14.19 1.55
N LEU A 249 2.67 -14.99 1.69
CA LEU A 249 4.00 -14.62 1.22
C LEU A 249 4.50 -15.42 0.01
N PHE A 250 3.74 -16.38 -0.49
CA PHE A 250 4.10 -17.05 -1.75
C PHE A 250 3.87 -16.13 -2.94
N ILE A 251 4.77 -16.16 -3.92
CA ILE A 251 4.58 -15.51 -5.22
C ILE A 251 3.60 -16.37 -6.03
N ASN A 252 2.37 -16.35 -5.58
CA ASN A 252 1.26 -17.18 -6.03
C ASN A 252 -0.06 -16.49 -5.65
N ASP A 253 -0.88 -16.14 -6.63
CA ASP A 253 -2.17 -15.47 -6.42
C ASP A 253 -3.16 -16.32 -5.61
N LEU A 254 -3.08 -17.65 -5.72
CA LEU A 254 -3.92 -18.56 -4.93
C LEU A 254 -3.67 -18.41 -3.42
N ASN A 255 -2.49 -17.92 -2.99
CA ASN A 255 -2.21 -17.70 -1.56
C ASN A 255 -3.01 -16.53 -0.96
N ASP A 256 -3.66 -15.69 -1.78
CA ASP A 256 -4.55 -14.64 -1.30
C ASP A 256 -5.95 -15.15 -0.97
N VAL A 257 -6.33 -16.30 -1.50
CA VAL A 257 -7.66 -16.89 -1.35
C VAL A 257 -7.65 -18.26 -0.69
N SER A 258 -6.50 -18.92 -0.61
CA SER A 258 -6.34 -20.24 0.01
C SER A 258 -5.07 -20.32 0.87
N LYS A 259 -5.17 -21.06 1.99
CA LYS A 259 -4.02 -21.44 2.83
C LYS A 259 -3.63 -22.91 2.66
N SER A 260 -4.32 -23.64 1.77
CA SER A 260 -4.07 -25.05 1.49
C SER A 260 -2.74 -25.26 0.76
N GLU A 261 -2.23 -26.51 0.74
CA GLU A 261 -0.91 -26.85 0.23
C GLU A 261 -0.72 -26.51 -1.26
N ILE A 262 -1.81 -26.37 -2.03
CA ILE A 262 -1.73 -25.93 -3.43
C ILE A 262 -1.15 -24.52 -3.59
N SER A 263 -1.32 -23.67 -2.58
CA SER A 263 -0.76 -22.32 -2.58
C SER A 263 0.69 -22.25 -2.08
N HIS A 264 1.28 -23.36 -1.61
CA HIS A 264 2.59 -23.42 -0.94
C HIS A 264 3.79 -23.41 -1.91
N GLN A 265 3.66 -22.78 -3.07
CA GLN A 265 4.70 -22.70 -4.08
C GLN A 265 4.77 -21.31 -4.72
N ASP A 266 5.96 -20.89 -5.12
CA ASP A 266 6.20 -19.65 -5.85
C ASP A 266 6.10 -19.89 -7.36
N VAL A 267 4.90 -20.23 -7.84
CA VAL A 267 4.64 -20.71 -9.21
C VAL A 267 4.65 -19.61 -10.26
N LEU A 268 4.53 -18.34 -9.87
CA LEU A 268 4.46 -17.25 -10.81
C LEU A 268 5.73 -17.16 -11.67
N SER A 269 5.56 -17.07 -12.97
CA SER A 269 6.60 -16.76 -13.96
C SER A 269 6.21 -15.52 -14.75
N LEU A 270 7.07 -15.04 -15.63
CA LEU A 270 6.61 -14.15 -16.69
C LEU A 270 5.75 -14.94 -17.67
N PRO A 271 4.67 -14.35 -18.22
CA PRO A 271 3.95 -14.95 -19.34
C PRO A 271 4.89 -15.07 -20.54
N SER A 272 4.57 -15.96 -21.47
CA SER A 272 5.20 -15.92 -22.79
C SER A 272 4.83 -14.60 -23.43
N PHE A 273 5.82 -13.86 -23.91
CA PHE A 273 5.59 -12.61 -24.63
C PHE A 273 6.36 -12.62 -25.95
N VAL A 274 5.76 -12.03 -26.95
CA VAL A 274 6.34 -11.84 -28.28
C VAL A 274 6.24 -10.37 -28.60
N GLN A 275 7.22 -9.62 -28.21
CA GLN A 275 7.63 -8.29 -28.70
C GLN A 275 6.54 -7.36 -29.25
N SER A 276 5.39 -7.22 -28.60
CA SER A 276 4.38 -6.28 -29.07
C SER A 276 4.80 -4.82 -28.85
N ILE A 277 5.58 -4.55 -27.80
CA ILE A 277 6.00 -3.19 -27.43
C ILE A 277 7.40 -2.88 -27.90
N ASN A 278 8.32 -3.82 -27.80
CA ASN A 278 9.72 -3.64 -28.21
C ASN A 278 10.06 -4.56 -29.40
N SER A 279 9.84 -4.07 -30.61
CA SER A 279 10.04 -4.82 -31.86
C SER A 279 11.49 -5.24 -32.13
N SER A 280 12.46 -4.83 -31.29
CA SER A 280 13.88 -5.13 -31.44
C SER A 280 14.39 -6.29 -30.59
N LEU A 281 13.54 -6.90 -29.73
CA LEU A 281 13.98 -8.02 -28.89
C LEU A 281 14.28 -9.26 -29.73
N THR A 282 15.46 -9.83 -29.51
CA THR A 282 15.82 -11.16 -30.01
C THR A 282 15.39 -12.24 -29.02
N MET A 283 15.39 -13.51 -29.45
CA MET A 283 15.09 -14.64 -28.56
C MET A 283 16.02 -14.68 -27.34
N ASN A 284 17.28 -14.28 -27.49
CA ASN A 284 18.22 -14.22 -26.36
C ASN A 284 17.81 -13.13 -25.35
N GLU A 285 17.30 -12.01 -25.81
CA GLU A 285 16.85 -10.91 -24.94
C GLU A 285 15.58 -11.30 -24.18
N GLU A 286 14.66 -12.04 -24.79
CA GLU A 286 13.50 -12.61 -24.10
C GLU A 286 13.94 -13.48 -22.91
N LEU A 287 14.91 -14.36 -23.12
CA LEU A 287 15.46 -15.21 -22.05
C LEU A 287 16.12 -14.38 -20.93
N VAL A 288 16.72 -13.23 -21.25
CA VAL A 288 17.27 -12.31 -20.23
C VAL A 288 16.16 -11.74 -19.33
N TYR A 289 14.99 -11.39 -19.88
CA TYR A 289 13.86 -10.94 -19.05
C TYR A 289 13.40 -12.03 -18.08
N HIS A 290 13.27 -13.27 -18.54
CA HIS A 290 12.93 -14.40 -17.66
C HIS A 290 14.01 -14.60 -16.58
N GLY A 291 15.29 -14.52 -16.95
CA GLY A 291 16.41 -14.64 -16.01
C GLY A 291 16.42 -13.52 -14.95
N ASN A 292 16.15 -12.29 -15.34
CA ASN A 292 16.06 -11.15 -14.42
C ASN A 292 14.85 -11.30 -13.48
N PHE A 293 13.73 -11.80 -13.98
CA PHE A 293 12.57 -12.07 -13.15
C PHE A 293 12.84 -13.17 -12.12
N ASP A 294 13.54 -14.22 -12.50
CA ASP A 294 13.96 -15.29 -11.58
C ASP A 294 14.94 -14.78 -10.52
N GLU A 295 15.83 -13.85 -10.86
CA GLU A 295 16.69 -13.18 -9.88
C GLU A 295 15.87 -12.40 -8.85
N ILE A 296 14.87 -11.63 -9.30
CA ILE A 296 13.94 -10.90 -8.41
C ILE A 296 13.24 -11.88 -7.45
N LYS A 297 12.73 -13.00 -7.97
CA LYS A 297 12.08 -14.04 -7.15
C LYS A 297 13.03 -14.65 -6.14
N ASN A 298 14.27 -14.96 -6.55
CA ASN A 298 15.28 -15.55 -5.67
C ASN A 298 15.62 -14.62 -4.50
N ASP A 299 15.85 -13.35 -4.77
CA ASP A 299 16.15 -12.36 -3.72
C ASP A 299 14.97 -12.16 -2.77
N TYR A 300 13.75 -12.16 -3.30
CA TYR A 300 12.54 -12.14 -2.48
C TYR A 300 12.45 -13.37 -1.57
N CYS A 301 12.63 -14.57 -2.11
CA CYS A 301 12.58 -15.81 -1.35
C CYS A 301 13.67 -15.85 -0.27
N TYR A 302 14.87 -15.32 -0.56
CA TYR A 302 15.95 -15.20 0.40
C TYR A 302 15.58 -14.24 1.55
N ALA A 303 15.07 -13.05 1.24
CA ALA A 303 14.62 -12.11 2.26
C ALA A 303 13.49 -12.71 3.14
N ARG A 304 12.53 -13.40 2.52
CA ARG A 304 11.46 -14.12 3.21
C ARG A 304 12.01 -15.19 4.17
N TYR A 305 13.03 -15.93 3.75
CA TYR A 305 13.68 -16.93 4.59
C TYR A 305 14.43 -16.30 5.76
N LEU A 306 15.08 -15.15 5.56
CA LEU A 306 15.73 -14.40 6.65
C LEU A 306 14.72 -14.00 7.72
N LEU A 307 13.53 -13.52 7.33
CA LEU A 307 12.47 -13.14 8.27
C LEU A 307 11.94 -14.34 9.06
N PHE A 308 11.72 -15.47 8.40
CA PHE A 308 11.33 -16.70 9.08
C PHE A 308 12.41 -17.18 10.07
N SER A 309 13.68 -17.13 9.67
CA SER A 309 14.79 -17.53 10.51
C SER A 309 14.98 -16.61 11.71
N ALA A 310 14.81 -15.30 11.51
CA ALA A 310 14.88 -14.31 12.58
C ALA A 310 13.84 -14.57 13.68
N LYS A 311 12.61 -14.98 13.30
CA LYS A 311 11.54 -15.28 14.26
C LYS A 311 11.90 -16.35 15.28
N ALA A 312 12.74 -17.31 14.88
CA ALA A 312 13.19 -18.39 15.77
C ALA A 312 14.32 -17.98 16.72
N ILE A 313 14.92 -16.79 16.54
CA ILE A 313 16.02 -16.28 17.36
C ILE A 313 15.44 -15.47 18.53
N PRO A 314 15.74 -15.82 19.79
CA PRO A 314 15.31 -15.04 20.95
C PRO A 314 15.94 -13.64 20.96
N ASP A 315 15.23 -12.67 21.55
CA ASP A 315 15.64 -11.26 21.53
C ASP A 315 16.90 -10.95 22.34
N HIS A 316 17.19 -11.73 23.38
CA HIS A 316 18.27 -11.44 24.32
C HIS A 316 19.41 -12.47 24.32
N VAL A 317 19.49 -13.33 23.30
CA VAL A 317 20.55 -14.35 23.25
C VAL A 317 21.78 -13.80 22.55
N PRO A 318 22.95 -13.75 23.25
CA PRO A 318 24.23 -13.42 22.62
C PRO A 318 24.60 -14.43 21.54
N HIS A 319 25.24 -13.97 20.49
CA HIS A 319 25.74 -14.82 19.43
C HIS A 319 27.22 -14.54 19.14
N PHE A 320 27.99 -15.56 18.82
CA PHE A 320 29.43 -15.43 18.62
C PHE A 320 29.83 -14.49 17.47
N PHE A 321 28.91 -14.15 16.54
CA PHE A 321 29.23 -13.28 15.40
C PHE A 321 29.66 -11.86 15.82
N ASN A 322 29.16 -11.36 16.95
CA ASN A 322 29.47 -10.04 17.46
C ASN A 322 29.98 -10.03 18.91
N SER A 323 30.42 -11.17 19.45
CA SER A 323 31.04 -11.28 20.76
C SER A 323 32.55 -11.04 20.74
N THR A 324 33.12 -10.68 19.59
CA THR A 324 34.55 -10.48 19.38
C THR A 324 35.04 -9.11 19.85
N TYR A 325 34.16 -8.22 20.28
CA TYR A 325 34.47 -6.89 20.82
C TYR A 325 33.52 -6.53 21.96
N GLN A 326 33.94 -5.56 22.78
CA GLN A 326 33.08 -5.03 23.86
C GLN A 326 32.09 -4.03 23.30
N HIS A 327 30.80 -4.25 23.57
CA HIS A 327 29.75 -3.32 23.21
C HIS A 327 29.70 -2.14 24.17
N VAL A 328 29.56 -0.93 23.65
CA VAL A 328 29.30 0.27 24.43
C VAL A 328 27.81 0.35 24.73
N ASP A 329 27.47 0.54 26.00
CA ASP A 329 26.12 0.89 26.40
C ASP A 329 25.93 2.39 26.21
N ASP A 330 25.11 2.76 25.23
CA ASP A 330 24.80 4.16 24.89
C ASP A 330 23.50 4.63 25.53
N MET A 331 22.99 3.92 26.51
CA MET A 331 21.76 4.19 27.26
C MET A 331 20.49 4.19 26.38
N SER A 332 20.58 3.81 25.08
CA SER A 332 19.44 3.75 24.17
C SER A 332 18.72 2.39 24.19
N HIS A 333 19.17 1.46 25.01
CA HIS A 333 18.68 0.07 25.06
C HIS A 333 18.66 -0.60 23.67
N SER A 334 19.69 -0.33 22.86
CA SER A 334 19.79 -0.84 21.52
C SER A 334 20.01 -2.36 21.51
N ILE A 335 19.25 -3.04 20.65
CA ILE A 335 19.33 -4.48 20.45
C ILE A 335 20.30 -4.77 19.29
N SER A 336 21.46 -5.34 19.62
CA SER A 336 22.51 -5.69 18.66
C SER A 336 22.71 -7.19 18.62
N ASN A 337 21.79 -7.94 18.02
CA ASN A 337 21.82 -9.40 17.95
C ASN A 337 21.63 -9.92 16.52
N LEU A 338 21.74 -11.24 16.34
CA LEU A 338 21.60 -11.91 15.05
C LEU A 338 20.21 -11.72 14.44
N LYS A 339 19.13 -11.66 15.27
CA LYS A 339 17.76 -11.41 14.83
C LYS A 339 17.65 -10.06 14.14
N VAL A 340 18.14 -8.99 14.77
CA VAL A 340 18.17 -7.64 14.17
C VAL A 340 19.02 -7.63 12.90
N GLY A 341 20.14 -8.36 12.88
CA GLY A 341 20.96 -8.51 11.68
C GLY A 341 20.19 -9.09 10.50
N HIS A 342 19.40 -10.16 10.73
CA HIS A 342 18.53 -10.75 9.71
C HIS A 342 17.43 -9.78 9.25
N TYR A 343 16.78 -9.06 10.17
CA TYR A 343 15.77 -8.08 9.82
C TYR A 343 16.34 -6.93 8.98
N LYS A 344 17.49 -6.37 9.36
CA LYS A 344 18.16 -5.32 8.57
C LYS A 344 18.53 -5.82 7.18
N SER A 345 19.06 -7.03 7.05
CA SER A 345 19.42 -7.63 5.77
C SER A 345 18.19 -7.89 4.90
N ALA A 346 17.12 -8.44 5.48
CA ALA A 346 15.87 -8.64 4.77
C ALA A 346 15.27 -7.31 4.27
N PHE A 347 15.26 -6.27 5.12
CA PHE A 347 14.77 -4.95 4.74
C PHE A 347 15.55 -4.38 3.54
N ARG A 348 16.88 -4.40 3.59
CA ARG A 348 17.73 -3.92 2.48
C ARG A 348 17.44 -4.66 1.18
N THR A 349 17.41 -5.99 1.24
CA THR A 349 17.11 -6.83 0.07
C THR A 349 15.73 -6.49 -0.51
N LEU A 350 14.70 -6.45 0.34
CA LEU A 350 13.33 -6.13 -0.09
C LEU A 350 13.23 -4.73 -0.71
N TYR A 351 13.87 -3.74 -0.09
CA TYR A 351 13.81 -2.38 -0.60
C TYR A 351 14.52 -2.24 -1.97
N SER A 352 15.65 -2.92 -2.15
CA SER A 352 16.38 -2.90 -3.43
C SER A 352 15.62 -3.59 -4.58
N LEU A 353 14.70 -4.51 -4.27
CA LEU A 353 13.91 -5.19 -5.29
C LEU A 353 13.00 -4.25 -6.08
N PHE A 354 12.58 -3.14 -5.50
CA PHE A 354 11.80 -2.15 -6.25
C PHE A 354 12.60 -1.51 -7.39
N ASP A 355 13.88 -1.28 -7.20
CA ASP A 355 14.74 -0.75 -8.28
C ASP A 355 14.96 -1.80 -9.38
N LYS A 356 15.08 -3.09 -9.03
CA LYS A 356 15.13 -4.19 -10.01
C LYS A 356 13.81 -4.35 -10.79
N ILE A 357 12.66 -4.21 -10.11
CA ILE A 357 11.34 -4.20 -10.75
C ILE A 357 11.22 -3.01 -11.70
N ALA A 358 11.67 -1.83 -11.27
CA ALA A 358 11.67 -0.62 -12.10
C ALA A 358 12.54 -0.78 -13.35
N TYR A 359 13.72 -1.38 -13.20
CA TYR A 359 14.62 -1.66 -14.32
C TYR A 359 13.97 -2.59 -15.35
N LEU A 360 13.41 -3.72 -14.92
CA LEU A 360 12.74 -4.66 -15.81
C LEU A 360 11.54 -4.03 -16.51
N ALA A 361 10.69 -3.29 -15.77
CA ALA A 361 9.54 -2.58 -16.33
C ALA A 361 9.98 -1.49 -17.33
N SER A 362 11.02 -0.70 -17.01
CA SER A 362 11.54 0.34 -17.90
C SER A 362 12.01 -0.25 -19.22
N ARG A 363 12.67 -1.39 -19.18
CA ARG A 363 13.15 -2.09 -20.38
C ARG A 363 12.02 -2.69 -21.20
N PHE A 364 11.08 -3.38 -20.56
CA PHE A 364 9.96 -4.01 -21.24
C PHE A 364 9.03 -2.99 -21.92
N PHE A 365 8.66 -1.92 -21.20
CA PHE A 365 7.78 -0.87 -21.72
C PHE A 365 8.50 0.20 -22.55
N ASP A 366 9.80 0.03 -22.80
CA ASP A 366 10.64 0.98 -23.53
C ASP A 366 10.52 2.42 -23.04
N LEU A 367 10.58 2.60 -21.71
CA LEU A 367 10.45 3.90 -21.05
C LEU A 367 11.77 4.71 -21.05
N ASN A 368 12.64 4.50 -22.04
CA ASN A 368 14.05 4.88 -22.07
C ASN A 368 14.30 6.34 -22.47
N ASP A 369 13.79 7.29 -21.70
CA ASP A 369 14.32 8.67 -21.76
C ASP A 369 15.61 8.83 -20.92
N ILE A 370 16.00 7.80 -20.16
CA ILE A 370 17.17 7.79 -19.29
C ILE A 370 18.33 7.10 -20.02
N LYS A 371 19.35 7.88 -20.38
CA LYS A 371 20.53 7.38 -21.11
C LYS A 371 21.47 6.50 -20.28
N ASP A 372 21.49 6.67 -18.96
CA ASP A 372 22.33 5.90 -18.03
C ASP A 372 21.46 4.95 -17.21
N ASP A 373 21.63 3.65 -17.41
CA ASP A 373 20.88 2.59 -16.73
C ASP A 373 20.96 2.69 -15.20
N ARG A 374 22.04 3.25 -14.65
CA ARG A 374 22.20 3.47 -13.21
C ARG A 374 21.24 4.50 -12.64
N GLN A 375 20.63 5.32 -13.48
CA GLN A 375 19.62 6.30 -13.09
C GLN A 375 18.19 5.74 -13.16
N ILE A 376 18.01 4.52 -13.69
CA ILE A 376 16.72 3.85 -13.68
C ILE A 376 16.46 3.43 -12.24
N SER A 377 15.50 4.08 -11.64
CA SER A 377 15.02 3.80 -10.31
C SER A 377 13.50 3.88 -10.29
N ILE A 378 12.94 3.37 -9.23
CA ILE A 378 11.52 3.44 -9.02
C ILE A 378 10.99 4.89 -9.01
N ASP A 379 11.77 5.87 -8.56
CA ASP A 379 11.38 7.29 -8.54
C ASP A 379 11.28 7.89 -9.95
N ASN A 380 12.09 7.38 -10.88
CA ASN A 380 12.18 7.90 -12.23
C ASN A 380 11.31 7.12 -13.24
N LEU A 381 10.87 5.90 -12.89
CA LEU A 381 10.10 5.04 -13.80
C LEU A 381 8.84 5.71 -14.33
N PHE A 382 8.08 6.34 -13.45
CA PHE A 382 6.76 6.90 -13.78
C PHE A 382 6.78 8.38 -14.15
N ARG A 383 7.94 9.03 -14.06
CA ARG A 383 8.11 10.47 -14.25
C ARG A 383 8.74 10.78 -15.60
N ASP A 384 8.29 11.85 -16.25
CA ASP A 384 9.08 12.51 -17.29
C ASP A 384 10.26 13.26 -16.62
N VAL A 385 11.46 12.68 -16.68
CA VAL A 385 12.68 13.20 -16.06
C VAL A 385 13.15 14.53 -16.67
N ARG A 386 12.63 14.93 -17.85
CA ARG A 386 12.93 16.19 -18.53
C ARG A 386 12.19 17.37 -17.91
N LYS A 387 11.12 17.11 -17.13
CA LYS A 387 10.26 18.13 -16.54
C LYS A 387 10.69 18.47 -15.11
N ARG A 388 10.63 19.75 -14.76
CA ARG A 388 10.91 20.21 -13.39
C ARG A 388 9.81 19.79 -12.40
N LYS A 389 8.56 19.99 -12.81
CA LYS A 389 7.40 19.48 -12.05
C LYS A 389 7.20 18.01 -12.36
N TRP A 390 6.61 17.27 -11.42
CA TRP A 390 6.24 15.89 -11.68
C TRP A 390 5.14 15.85 -12.74
N GLU A 391 5.44 15.18 -13.82
CA GLU A 391 4.48 14.81 -14.86
C GLU A 391 4.69 13.32 -15.15
N PRO A 392 3.65 12.56 -15.47
CA PRO A 392 3.81 11.17 -15.84
C PRO A 392 4.64 11.04 -17.12
N ASN A 393 5.36 9.92 -17.24
CA ASN A 393 6.04 9.57 -18.49
C ASN A 393 5.01 9.54 -19.64
N GLU A 394 5.32 10.18 -20.78
CA GLU A 394 4.38 10.29 -21.90
C GLU A 394 3.83 8.94 -22.39
N LYS A 395 4.64 7.88 -22.33
CA LYS A 395 4.23 6.53 -22.73
C LYS A 395 3.27 5.87 -21.74
N LEU A 396 3.25 6.35 -20.48
CA LEU A 396 2.38 5.83 -19.43
C LEU A 396 1.18 6.73 -19.15
N LYS A 397 1.18 7.97 -19.65
CA LYS A 397 0.14 8.97 -19.36
C LYS A 397 -1.25 8.45 -19.66
N ASP A 398 -1.42 7.87 -20.84
CA ASP A 398 -2.71 7.35 -21.34
C ASP A 398 -2.81 5.83 -21.18
N SER A 399 -2.00 5.22 -20.31
CA SER A 399 -2.02 3.79 -20.08
C SER A 399 -3.34 3.36 -19.44
N ASP A 400 -3.96 2.33 -20.00
CA ASP A 400 -5.12 1.64 -19.45
C ASP A 400 -4.74 0.35 -18.69
N ASN A 401 -3.43 0.13 -18.48
CA ASN A 401 -2.89 -1.04 -17.78
C ASN A 401 -3.03 -0.91 -16.26
N PRO A 402 -4.00 -1.57 -15.61
CA PRO A 402 -4.28 -1.39 -14.20
C PRO A 402 -3.12 -1.85 -13.30
N PHE A 403 -2.28 -2.77 -13.78
CA PHE A 403 -1.17 -3.31 -12.98
C PHE A 403 0.05 -2.40 -13.00
N ILE A 404 0.24 -1.60 -14.06
CA ILE A 404 1.20 -0.49 -14.08
C ILE A 404 0.73 0.59 -13.09
N HIS A 405 -0.57 0.90 -13.05
CA HIS A 405 -1.12 1.82 -12.06
C HIS A 405 -0.91 1.29 -10.63
N ALA A 406 -1.13 0.00 -10.39
CA ALA A 406 -0.87 -0.62 -9.10
C ALA A 406 0.59 -0.48 -8.65
N LEU A 407 1.54 -0.70 -9.56
CA LEU A 407 2.96 -0.48 -9.29
C LEU A 407 3.24 0.97 -8.90
N PHE A 408 2.73 1.95 -9.63
CA PHE A 408 2.87 3.37 -9.30
C PHE A 408 2.40 3.66 -7.86
N TYR A 409 1.21 3.19 -7.50
CA TYR A 409 0.64 3.48 -6.18
C TYR A 409 1.36 2.75 -5.04
N ILE A 410 1.92 1.55 -5.27
CA ILE A 410 2.79 0.90 -4.28
C ILE A 410 4.05 1.75 -4.04
N LEU A 411 4.59 2.37 -5.09
CA LEU A 411 5.74 3.25 -4.95
C LEU A 411 5.43 4.45 -4.07
N LYS A 412 4.23 4.99 -4.19
CA LYS A 412 3.75 6.05 -3.31
C LYS A 412 3.71 5.61 -1.85
N ASP A 413 3.39 4.35 -1.58
CA ASP A 413 3.39 3.80 -0.22
C ASP A 413 4.79 3.63 0.38
N ILE A 414 5.85 3.63 -0.41
CA ILE A 414 7.22 3.37 0.06
C ILE A 414 8.19 4.55 -0.10
N ARG A 415 7.89 5.50 -0.97
CA ARG A 415 8.77 6.65 -1.27
C ARG A 415 7.98 7.93 -1.51
N ASP A 416 8.61 9.05 -1.09
CA ASP A 416 8.17 10.37 -1.50
C ASP A 416 8.67 10.64 -2.93
N VAL A 417 7.76 10.79 -3.87
CA VAL A 417 8.09 11.21 -5.23
C VAL A 417 8.31 12.71 -5.21
N LYS A 418 9.55 13.12 -5.02
CA LYS A 418 9.95 14.54 -4.94
C LYS A 418 9.50 15.32 -6.18
N GLY A 419 8.87 16.45 -5.96
CA GLY A 419 8.72 17.51 -6.95
C GLY A 419 7.36 17.70 -7.57
N SER A 420 6.29 17.10 -7.04
CA SER A 420 4.91 17.46 -7.41
C SER A 420 4.11 17.84 -6.18
N SER A 421 3.30 18.88 -6.30
CA SER A 421 2.42 19.34 -5.23
C SER A 421 1.30 18.36 -4.93
N SER A 422 0.84 17.58 -5.92
CA SER A 422 -0.33 16.74 -5.84
C SER A 422 -0.01 15.26 -5.72
N VAL A 423 0.98 14.78 -6.46
CA VAL A 423 1.36 13.37 -6.52
C VAL A 423 2.43 12.99 -5.48
N SER A 424 3.00 13.98 -4.76
CA SER A 424 4.00 13.76 -3.71
C SER A 424 3.44 13.41 -2.34
N GLN A 425 2.11 13.42 -2.18
CA GLN A 425 1.49 13.06 -0.91
C GLN A 425 1.63 11.57 -0.62
N TRP A 426 1.92 11.26 0.64
CA TRP A 426 2.04 9.89 1.11
C TRP A 426 0.66 9.21 1.16
N ILE A 427 0.51 8.08 0.48
CA ILE A 427 -0.74 7.31 0.52
C ILE A 427 -0.87 6.57 1.85
N ASP A 428 0.25 6.13 2.41
CA ASP A 428 0.32 5.54 3.74
C ASP A 428 0.95 6.57 4.70
N PRO A 429 0.30 6.96 5.80
CA PRO A 429 0.89 7.85 6.79
C PRO A 429 2.25 7.35 7.32
N ASP A 430 2.45 6.04 7.29
CA ASP A 430 3.71 5.40 7.71
C ASP A 430 4.74 5.22 6.58
N ALA A 431 4.41 5.56 5.34
CA ALA A 431 5.30 5.35 4.17
C ALA A 431 6.63 6.11 4.29
N LYS A 432 6.61 7.30 4.88
CA LYS A 432 7.82 8.08 5.17
C LYS A 432 8.86 7.28 5.94
N ALA A 433 8.42 6.39 6.84
CA ALA A 433 9.32 5.57 7.63
C ALA A 433 10.14 4.58 6.80
N PHE A 434 9.64 4.04 5.68
CA PHE A 434 10.43 3.14 4.84
C PHE A 434 11.65 3.84 4.23
N SER A 435 11.45 5.04 3.71
CA SER A 435 12.52 5.86 3.15
C SER A 435 13.51 6.31 4.22
N GLU A 436 13.03 6.73 5.40
CA GLU A 436 13.88 7.12 6.53
C GLU A 436 14.69 5.95 7.09
N ILE A 437 14.08 4.76 7.25
CA ILE A 437 14.77 3.55 7.67
C ILE A 437 15.89 3.20 6.69
N ARG A 438 15.59 3.19 5.39
CA ARG A 438 16.59 2.92 4.34
C ARG A 438 17.74 3.93 4.41
N ASN A 439 17.44 5.22 4.48
CA ASN A 439 18.46 6.27 4.52
C ASN A 439 19.30 6.22 5.80
N ALA A 440 18.68 5.87 6.94
CA ALA A 440 19.42 5.69 8.18
C ALA A 440 20.32 4.45 8.13
N MET A 441 19.85 3.34 7.54
CA MET A 441 20.66 2.12 7.39
C MET A 441 21.86 2.29 6.45
N GLU A 442 21.74 3.08 5.39
CA GLU A 442 22.77 3.22 4.37
C GLU A 442 23.74 4.38 4.63
N HIS A 443 23.25 5.48 5.22
CA HIS A 443 23.99 6.74 5.26
C HIS A 443 24.14 7.33 6.68
N ARG A 444 23.47 6.76 7.68
CA ARG A 444 23.47 7.29 9.07
C ARG A 444 23.59 6.15 10.07
N SER A 445 23.08 6.37 11.28
CA SER A 445 22.94 5.32 12.31
C SER A 445 21.48 4.91 12.42
N PHE A 446 21.24 3.60 12.40
CA PHE A 446 19.94 2.98 12.61
C PHE A 446 20.02 1.96 13.73
N LYS A 447 19.26 2.17 14.79
CA LYS A 447 19.22 1.30 15.96
C LYS A 447 17.81 0.78 16.18
N VAL A 448 17.71 -0.51 16.41
CA VAL A 448 16.49 -1.15 16.89
C VAL A 448 16.61 -1.20 18.41
N VAL A 449 15.58 -0.79 19.10
CA VAL A 449 15.54 -0.66 20.56
C VAL A 449 14.41 -1.49 21.16
N ASP A 450 14.44 -1.76 22.47
CA ASP A 450 13.27 -2.27 23.16
C ASP A 450 12.24 -1.15 23.43
N ASP A 451 11.03 -1.54 23.80
CA ASP A 451 9.94 -0.57 24.01
C ASP A 451 10.25 0.38 25.16
N PHE A 452 10.91 -0.11 26.23
CA PHE A 452 11.31 0.71 27.36
C PHE A 452 12.35 1.78 26.97
N GLY A 453 13.39 1.39 26.23
CA GLY A 453 14.41 2.33 25.73
C GLY A 453 13.83 3.36 24.78
N TYR A 454 12.83 2.96 23.97
CA TYR A 454 12.13 3.87 23.08
C TYR A 454 11.34 4.94 23.84
N GLU A 455 10.59 4.55 24.88
CA GLU A 455 9.83 5.49 25.70
C GLU A 455 10.74 6.44 26.49
N LEU A 456 11.85 5.92 27.00
CA LEU A 456 12.82 6.71 27.75
C LEU A 456 13.50 7.80 26.89
N VAL A 457 13.89 7.47 25.67
CA VAL A 457 14.49 8.41 24.71
C VAL A 457 13.40 9.25 24.03
N GLY A 458 12.19 8.66 23.81
CA GLY A 458 11.05 9.32 23.19
C GLY A 458 10.51 10.50 24.00
N SER A 459 10.61 10.46 25.33
CA SER A 459 10.24 11.61 26.16
C SER A 459 11.15 12.82 25.92
N HIS A 460 12.43 12.60 25.66
CA HIS A 460 13.38 13.66 25.27
C HIS A 460 13.16 14.12 23.82
N ASN A 461 12.85 13.18 22.91
CA ASN A 461 12.64 13.50 21.49
C ASN A 461 11.31 14.22 21.24
N LYS A 462 10.24 13.94 21.99
CA LYS A 462 8.96 14.65 21.87
C LYS A 462 9.09 16.16 22.13
N TYR A 463 9.90 16.56 23.11
CA TYR A 463 10.20 17.98 23.32
C TYR A 463 10.95 18.58 22.12
N HIS A 464 11.87 17.84 21.56
CA HIS A 464 12.66 18.29 20.42
C HIS A 464 11.85 18.29 19.10
N GLU A 465 10.96 17.33 18.92
CA GLU A 465 10.04 17.27 17.78
C GLU A 465 9.03 18.41 17.83
N ALA A 466 8.43 18.71 18.98
CA ALA A 466 7.53 19.85 19.14
C ALA A 466 8.22 21.19 18.81
N GLU A 467 9.47 21.38 19.29
CA GLU A 467 10.24 22.58 18.93
C GLU A 467 10.63 22.64 17.43
N LEU A 468 10.82 21.49 16.79
CA LEU A 468 11.08 21.43 15.33
C LEU A 468 9.80 21.73 14.55
N ASP A 469 8.66 21.23 14.99
CA ASP A 469 7.37 21.46 14.35
C ASP A 469 6.95 22.93 14.47
N GLU A 470 7.17 23.58 15.63
CA GLU A 470 6.97 25.02 15.77
C GLU A 470 7.84 25.83 14.81
N LEU A 471 9.13 25.49 14.67
CA LEU A 471 10.02 26.17 13.72
C LEU A 471 9.56 25.96 12.28
N ILE A 472 9.10 24.77 11.92
CA ILE A 472 8.58 24.47 10.58
C ILE A 472 7.30 25.28 10.33
N LYS A 473 6.38 25.33 11.30
CA LYS A 473 5.14 26.12 11.20
C LYS A 473 5.45 27.61 10.98
N GLU A 474 6.37 28.19 11.78
CA GLU A 474 6.79 29.58 11.62
C GLU A 474 7.43 29.85 10.24
N MET A 475 8.22 28.90 9.73
CA MET A 475 8.81 29.00 8.38
C MET A 475 7.75 28.95 7.29
N ASP A 476 6.75 28.11 7.41
CA ASP A 476 5.67 27.97 6.42
C ASP A 476 4.75 29.19 6.42
N GLU A 477 4.51 29.82 7.57
CA GLU A 477 3.81 31.11 7.68
C GLU A 477 4.57 32.22 6.93
N ILE A 478 5.89 32.31 7.12
CA ILE A 478 6.71 33.29 6.40
C ILE A 478 6.76 33.01 4.90
N ARG A 479 6.80 31.75 4.49
CA ARG A 479 6.71 31.36 3.08
C ARG A 479 5.35 31.74 2.47
N GLY A 480 4.26 31.60 3.24
CA GLY A 480 2.93 32.07 2.85
C GLY A 480 2.91 33.59 2.67
N GLN A 481 3.49 34.33 3.60
CA GLN A 481 3.61 35.80 3.47
C GLN A 481 4.42 36.19 2.24
N LEU A 482 5.53 35.54 1.95
CA LEU A 482 6.37 35.81 0.77
C LEU A 482 5.65 35.61 -0.57
N CYS A 483 4.50 34.93 -0.59
CA CYS A 483 3.67 34.80 -1.79
C CYS A 483 2.75 36.03 -2.03
N LEU A 484 2.65 36.94 -1.06
CA LEU A 484 1.87 38.17 -1.18
C LEU A 484 2.72 39.34 -1.75
N PRO A 485 2.11 40.39 -2.32
CA PRO A 485 2.85 41.57 -2.76
C PRO A 485 3.40 42.36 -1.54
N HIS A 486 4.68 42.59 -1.50
CA HIS A 486 5.38 43.35 -0.45
C HIS A 486 6.25 44.47 -1.04
N ASP A 487 6.53 45.48 -0.24
CA ASP A 487 7.56 46.44 -0.59
C ASP A 487 8.97 45.78 -0.51
N PRO A 488 9.99 46.36 -1.20
CA PRO A 488 11.33 45.77 -1.23
C PRO A 488 12.01 45.63 0.13
N HIS A 489 11.68 46.47 1.11
CA HIS A 489 12.22 46.42 2.46
C HIS A 489 11.60 45.31 3.29
N GLU A 490 10.27 45.17 3.23
CA GLU A 490 9.52 44.06 3.84
C GLU A 490 9.96 42.70 3.28
N LEU A 491 10.06 42.60 1.95
CA LEU A 491 10.53 41.38 1.27
C LEU A 491 11.93 40.95 1.72
N SER A 492 12.85 41.93 1.92
CA SER A 492 14.20 41.67 2.41
C SER A 492 14.19 41.19 3.86
N SER A 493 13.34 41.77 4.71
CA SER A 493 13.17 41.39 6.12
C SER A 493 12.63 39.97 6.25
N LEU A 494 11.58 39.62 5.51
CA LEU A 494 10.99 38.28 5.53
C LEU A 494 11.98 37.19 5.04
N LYS A 495 12.75 37.49 4.00
CA LYS A 495 13.80 36.58 3.52
C LYS A 495 14.93 36.39 4.54
N ALA A 496 15.34 37.44 5.24
CA ALA A 496 16.35 37.35 6.29
C ALA A 496 15.84 36.50 7.47
N LYS A 497 14.58 36.70 7.90
CA LYS A 497 13.94 35.90 8.95
C LYS A 497 13.83 34.42 8.56
N LEU A 498 13.40 34.13 7.32
CA LEU A 498 13.34 32.75 6.83
C LEU A 498 14.71 32.08 6.83
N SER A 499 15.77 32.78 6.39
CA SER A 499 17.14 32.25 6.39
C SER A 499 17.66 32.00 7.82
N GLU A 500 17.30 32.84 8.78
CA GLU A 500 17.64 32.63 10.19
C GLU A 500 16.94 31.37 10.76
N LEU A 501 15.64 31.19 10.49
CA LEU A 501 14.89 30.03 10.91
C LEU A 501 15.39 28.75 10.25
N GLU A 502 15.75 28.80 8.96
CA GLU A 502 16.37 27.67 8.25
C GLU A 502 17.70 27.26 8.89
N SER A 503 18.50 28.24 9.32
CA SER A 503 19.76 27.99 10.04
C SER A 503 19.49 27.36 11.42
N LYS A 504 18.52 27.87 12.19
CA LYS A 504 18.11 27.32 13.48
C LYS A 504 17.58 25.90 13.34
N LEU A 505 16.75 25.65 12.34
CA LEU A 505 16.22 24.32 12.03
C LEU A 505 17.34 23.33 11.67
N TYR A 506 18.32 23.79 10.87
CA TYR A 506 19.47 22.98 10.50
C TYR A 506 20.32 22.60 11.72
N GLU A 507 20.64 23.55 12.57
CA GLU A 507 21.40 23.35 13.82
C GLU A 507 20.67 22.38 14.77
N LYS A 508 19.36 22.57 14.99
CA LYS A 508 18.56 21.68 15.84
C LYS A 508 18.45 20.28 15.24
N LYS A 509 18.22 20.14 13.94
CA LYS A 509 18.22 18.83 13.26
C LYS A 509 19.57 18.14 13.33
N LYS A 510 20.67 18.88 13.30
CA LYS A 510 22.01 18.33 13.43
C LYS A 510 22.28 17.79 14.84
N LEU A 511 21.74 18.42 15.88
CA LEU A 511 21.86 17.95 17.26
C LEU A 511 20.98 16.70 17.55
N SER A 512 19.82 16.58 16.92
CA SER A 512 18.87 15.49 17.15
C SER A 512 19.07 14.25 16.26
N SER A 513 19.86 14.32 15.20
CA SER A 513 19.88 13.34 14.10
C SER A 513 20.98 12.28 14.15
N HIS A 514 21.54 11.98 15.34
CA HIS A 514 22.64 11.00 15.42
C HIS A 514 22.23 9.58 15.07
N SER A 515 21.00 9.17 15.41
CA SER A 515 20.50 7.82 15.14
C SER A 515 18.98 7.82 14.96
N LEU A 516 18.49 7.06 14.00
CA LEU A 516 17.08 6.69 13.94
C LEU A 516 16.83 5.51 14.88
N LEU A 517 15.96 5.69 15.86
CA LEU A 517 15.57 4.66 16.82
C LEU A 517 14.18 4.14 16.44
N ILE A 518 14.03 2.83 16.38
CA ILE A 518 12.73 2.18 16.12
C ILE A 518 12.57 0.99 17.08
N PRO A 519 11.41 0.86 17.75
CA PRO A 519 11.07 -0.31 18.56
C PRO A 519 11.07 -1.59 17.71
N MET A 520 11.50 -2.71 18.31
CA MET A 520 11.59 -3.99 17.62
C MET A 520 10.25 -4.40 16.99
N GLY A 521 9.15 -4.29 17.71
CA GLY A 521 7.82 -4.65 17.23
C GLY A 521 7.36 -3.82 16.03
N GLN A 522 7.64 -2.49 16.06
CA GLN A 522 7.35 -1.61 14.93
C GLN A 522 8.22 -1.95 13.71
N PHE A 523 9.50 -2.23 13.91
CA PHE A 523 10.39 -2.59 12.81
C PHE A 523 9.96 -3.89 12.13
N GLU A 524 9.60 -4.92 12.93
CA GLU A 524 9.07 -6.18 12.43
C GLU A 524 7.78 -5.96 11.63
N SER A 525 6.82 -5.18 12.15
CA SER A 525 5.57 -4.85 11.46
C SER A 525 5.82 -4.16 10.12
N ARG A 526 6.75 -3.20 10.06
CA ARG A 526 7.10 -2.50 8.82
C ARG A 526 7.75 -3.42 7.80
N ILE A 527 8.65 -4.32 8.21
CA ILE A 527 9.24 -5.30 7.30
C ILE A 527 8.17 -6.25 6.76
N MET A 528 7.21 -6.66 7.59
CA MET A 528 6.08 -7.50 7.15
C MET A 528 5.16 -6.78 6.17
N THR A 529 5.00 -5.48 6.28
CA THR A 529 4.30 -4.67 5.28
C THR A 529 5.12 -4.59 3.99
N LEU A 530 6.41 -4.29 4.12
CA LEU A 530 7.32 -4.16 2.97
C LEU A 530 7.38 -5.44 2.13
N ILE A 531 7.53 -6.62 2.76
CA ILE A 531 7.59 -7.89 2.02
C ILE A 531 6.30 -8.19 1.26
N LYS A 532 5.13 -7.82 1.81
CA LYS A 532 3.85 -7.97 1.11
C LYS A 532 3.75 -7.03 -0.09
N LEU A 533 4.20 -5.78 0.05
CA LEU A 533 4.24 -4.83 -1.05
C LEU A 533 5.17 -5.29 -2.18
N VAL A 534 6.36 -5.79 -1.84
CA VAL A 534 7.30 -6.36 -2.83
C VAL A 534 6.69 -7.57 -3.52
N ARG A 535 6.12 -8.51 -2.77
CA ARG A 535 5.42 -9.67 -3.34
C ARG A 535 4.36 -9.25 -4.36
N ASN A 536 3.48 -8.34 -3.97
CA ASN A 536 2.42 -7.87 -4.83
C ASN A 536 2.98 -7.14 -6.06
N SER A 537 4.07 -6.38 -5.90
CA SER A 537 4.75 -5.72 -7.03
C SER A 537 5.33 -6.73 -8.03
N ILE A 538 5.88 -7.84 -7.56
CA ILE A 538 6.36 -8.93 -8.44
C ILE A 538 5.19 -9.53 -9.25
N ILE A 539 4.03 -9.75 -8.60
CA ILE A 539 2.85 -10.27 -9.28
C ILE A 539 2.29 -9.24 -10.27
N TYR A 540 2.19 -7.97 -9.87
CA TYR A 540 1.70 -6.91 -10.76
C TYR A 540 2.63 -6.68 -11.96
N LEU A 541 3.94 -6.82 -11.78
CA LEU A 541 4.89 -6.75 -12.90
C LEU A 541 4.58 -7.83 -13.94
N SER A 542 4.39 -9.09 -13.53
CA SER A 542 4.02 -10.18 -14.43
C SER A 542 2.66 -9.94 -15.09
N LEU A 543 1.66 -9.51 -14.33
CA LEU A 543 0.32 -9.22 -14.85
C LEU A 543 0.31 -8.01 -15.79
N SER A 544 1.15 -6.99 -15.53
CA SER A 544 1.25 -5.82 -16.42
C SER A 544 1.79 -6.20 -17.79
N ILE A 545 2.78 -7.08 -17.83
CA ILE A 545 3.33 -7.64 -19.07
C ILE A 545 2.27 -8.46 -19.81
N HIS A 546 1.56 -9.32 -19.09
CA HIS A 546 0.48 -10.12 -19.69
C HIS A 546 -0.66 -9.26 -20.25
N PHE A 547 -1.02 -8.18 -19.56
CA PHE A 547 -2.06 -7.27 -20.02
C PHE A 547 -1.71 -6.62 -21.36
N GLU A 548 -0.47 -6.18 -21.54
CA GLU A 548 -0.03 -5.62 -22.82
C GLU A 548 0.06 -6.68 -23.91
N GLU A 549 0.53 -7.89 -23.57
CA GLU A 549 0.60 -8.99 -24.52
C GLU A 549 -0.78 -9.42 -25.05
N LYS A 550 -1.85 -9.27 -24.26
CA LYS A 550 -3.23 -9.49 -24.72
C LYS A 550 -3.70 -8.52 -25.82
N LYS A 551 -3.08 -7.35 -25.94
CA LYS A 551 -3.42 -6.36 -26.98
C LYS A 551 -2.82 -6.67 -28.34
N ARG A 552 -2.07 -7.77 -28.48
CA ARG A 552 -1.48 -8.18 -29.77
C ARG A 552 -2.56 -8.36 -30.82
N PRO A 553 -2.29 -7.97 -32.08
CA PRO A 553 -3.18 -8.25 -33.19
C PRO A 553 -3.38 -9.77 -33.40
N ASP A 554 -4.63 -10.21 -33.61
CA ASP A 554 -4.97 -11.62 -33.84
C ASP A 554 -4.58 -12.11 -35.25
N ASP A 555 -4.03 -11.23 -36.10
CA ASP A 555 -3.69 -11.52 -37.51
C ASP A 555 -2.32 -12.20 -37.69
N LYS A 556 -1.58 -12.45 -36.62
CA LYS A 556 -0.25 -13.06 -36.66
C LYS A 556 -0.24 -14.43 -35.99
N ILE A 557 0.44 -15.38 -36.66
CA ILE A 557 0.71 -16.69 -36.07
C ILE A 557 1.96 -16.58 -35.20
N TYR A 558 1.82 -16.88 -33.89
CA TYR A 558 2.91 -16.91 -32.94
C TYR A 558 3.28 -18.36 -32.65
N LEU A 559 4.56 -18.68 -32.78
CA LEU A 559 5.08 -20.00 -32.40
C LEU A 559 5.54 -19.92 -30.92
N PRO A 560 4.95 -20.73 -30.03
CA PRO A 560 5.42 -20.76 -28.65
C PRO A 560 6.83 -21.37 -28.60
N VAL A 561 7.74 -20.69 -27.91
CA VAL A 561 9.09 -21.21 -27.64
C VAL A 561 9.16 -21.57 -26.16
N ALA A 562 9.62 -22.81 -25.88
CA ALA A 562 9.79 -23.23 -24.51
C ALA A 562 10.98 -22.51 -23.87
N VAL A 563 10.76 -21.93 -22.69
CA VAL A 563 11.83 -21.36 -21.87
C VAL A 563 12.66 -22.52 -21.27
N PRO A 564 13.99 -22.59 -21.49
CA PRO A 564 14.80 -23.65 -20.92
C PRO A 564 14.86 -23.50 -19.40
N LEU A 565 14.46 -24.54 -18.68
CA LEU A 565 14.52 -24.58 -17.21
C LEU A 565 15.91 -25.06 -16.75
N LYS A 566 16.42 -24.45 -15.68
CA LYS A 566 17.58 -24.97 -14.96
C LYS A 566 17.15 -26.16 -14.11
N ASN A 567 17.88 -27.28 -14.22
CA ASN A 567 17.67 -28.47 -13.40
C ASN A 567 18.10 -28.25 -11.95
#